data_51fb7c3fb90bc9ecec3faeb47942148f
#
_entry.id   51fb7c3fb90bc9ecec3faeb47942148f
#
_cell.length_a   1.000
_cell.length_b   1.000
_cell.length_c   1.000
_cell.angle_alpha   90.00
_cell.angle_beta   90.00
_cell.angle_gamma   90.00
#
_symmetry.space_group_name_H-M   'P 1'
#
loop_
_entity.id
_entity.type
_entity.pdbx_description
1 polymer ?
#
loop_
_entity_poly.entity_id
_entity_poly.type
_entity_poly.pdbx_seq_one_letter_code
_entity_poly.pdbx_strand_id
1 'polypeptide(L)'
;VACVGGGSNAAGLYYHYLNDKRVNVIAVEAAGKGIDTGESAATSALGKEGIIHGSKTLLMQTEDGQITEPYSISAGLDYPGVGPMHAHLFRSKRAEFISIPDQEAMDWGLTLSQTEGIIPAIETAHAFAILDERSFDPNEIVLFNCSGRGDKDLDTYIDYFKL
;
A
#
# COMPACT_ATOMS: atom_id res chain seq x y z
N VAL A 1 8.31 3.11 -5.97
CA VAL A 1 6.93 2.75 -5.56
C VAL A 1 6.96 1.48 -4.73
N ALA A 2 6.24 1.43 -3.61
CA ALA A 2 6.05 0.22 -2.81
C ALA A 2 4.71 0.25 -2.09
N CYS A 3 4.11 -0.92 -1.84
CA CYS A 3 2.93 -1.05 -0.99
C CYS A 3 3.30 -0.85 0.48
N VAL A 4 2.37 -0.28 1.24
CA VAL A 4 2.56 0.04 2.66
C VAL A 4 1.33 -0.38 3.48
N GLY A 5 1.52 -1.41 4.31
CA GLY A 5 0.73 -1.67 5.50
C GLY A 5 1.57 -1.24 6.70
N GLY A 6 2.16 -2.17 7.48
CA GLY A 6 3.18 -1.81 8.49
C GLY A 6 4.42 -1.15 7.89
N GLY A 7 4.75 -1.44 6.62
CA GLY A 7 5.69 -0.69 5.77
C GLY A 7 7.13 -1.20 5.77
N SER A 8 7.42 -2.41 6.25
CA SER A 8 8.80 -2.90 6.33
C SER A 8 9.47 -3.06 4.95
N ASN A 9 8.74 -3.55 3.94
CA ASN A 9 9.25 -3.67 2.57
C ASN A 9 9.57 -2.30 1.96
N ALA A 10 8.66 -1.35 2.12
CA ALA A 10 8.82 0.01 1.65
C ALA A 10 9.97 0.74 2.36
N ALA A 11 10.13 0.52 3.67
CA ALA A 11 11.26 1.05 4.43
C ALA A 11 12.59 0.57 3.86
N GLY A 12 12.70 -0.72 3.53
CA GLY A 12 13.89 -1.29 2.91
C GLY A 12 14.21 -0.66 1.56
N LEU A 13 13.21 -0.49 0.68
CA LEU A 13 13.39 0.15 -0.61
C LEU A 13 13.79 1.62 -0.48
N TYR A 14 13.12 2.37 0.41
CA TYR A 14 13.28 3.82 0.49
C TYR A 14 14.55 4.26 1.21
N TYR A 15 15.10 3.44 2.08
CA TYR A 15 16.16 3.80 3.02
C TYR A 15 17.32 4.56 2.36
N HIS A 16 17.82 4.06 1.26
CA HIS A 16 18.96 4.66 0.56
C HIS A 16 18.62 5.96 -0.20
N TYR A 17 17.33 6.24 -0.42
CA TYR A 17 16.85 7.38 -1.19
C TYR A 17 16.23 8.48 -0.33
N LEU A 18 16.13 8.28 0.99
CA LEU A 18 15.43 9.23 1.88
C LEU A 18 15.99 10.65 1.80
N ASN A 19 17.30 10.79 1.66
CA ASN A 19 17.99 12.08 1.58
C ASN A 19 18.19 12.60 0.15
N ASP A 20 17.92 11.79 -0.88
CA ASP A 20 18.03 12.20 -2.27
C ASP A 20 16.71 12.75 -2.78
N LYS A 21 16.62 14.08 -2.81
CA LYS A 21 15.39 14.78 -3.25
C LYS A 21 15.10 14.65 -4.76
N ARG A 22 16.04 14.11 -5.55
CA ARG A 22 15.81 13.83 -6.98
C ARG A 22 14.96 12.58 -7.17
N VAL A 23 14.87 11.72 -6.15
CA VAL A 23 14.08 10.49 -6.17
C VAL A 23 12.73 10.75 -5.51
N ASN A 24 11.66 10.63 -6.26
CA ASN A 24 10.31 10.63 -5.74
C ASN A 24 10.03 9.30 -5.04
N VAL A 25 9.36 9.35 -3.91
CA VAL A 25 9.00 8.18 -3.11
C VAL A 25 7.48 8.09 -3.02
N ILE A 26 6.92 6.97 -3.46
CA ILE A 26 5.48 6.76 -3.51
C ILE A 26 5.14 5.52 -2.69
N ALA A 27 4.31 5.72 -1.68
CA ALA A 27 3.78 4.71 -0.78
C ALA A 27 2.33 4.41 -1.15
N VAL A 28 2.00 3.15 -1.39
CA VAL A 28 0.65 2.74 -1.79
C VAL A 28 0.00 1.95 -0.68
N GLU A 29 -1.12 2.46 -0.16
CA GLU A 29 -1.94 1.82 0.87
C GLU A 29 -3.18 1.18 0.25
N ALA A 30 -3.76 0.19 0.92
CA ALA A 30 -5.03 -0.40 0.51
C ALA A 30 -6.20 0.48 0.96
N ALA A 31 -7.02 0.91 0.02
CA ALA A 31 -8.29 1.58 0.30
C ALA A 31 -9.43 0.58 0.59
N GLY A 32 -9.18 -0.73 0.50
CA GLY A 32 -10.21 -1.73 0.69
C GLY A 32 -11.33 -1.60 -0.34
N LYS A 33 -12.55 -1.40 0.14
CA LYS A 33 -13.71 -1.12 -0.71
C LYS A 33 -13.87 0.37 -1.05
N GLY A 34 -12.99 1.22 -0.55
CA GLY A 34 -12.99 2.66 -0.73
C GLY A 34 -12.84 3.40 0.60
N ILE A 35 -12.21 4.58 0.57
CA ILE A 35 -11.87 5.36 1.77
C ILE A 35 -13.13 5.72 2.58
N ASP A 36 -14.23 6.05 1.91
CA ASP A 36 -15.46 6.54 2.54
C ASP A 36 -16.45 5.41 2.93
N THR A 37 -16.08 4.15 2.73
CA THR A 37 -16.99 3.01 2.95
C THR A 37 -17.00 2.49 4.38
N GLY A 38 -15.99 2.83 5.18
CA GLY A 38 -15.73 2.23 6.48
C GLY A 38 -14.98 0.89 6.41
N GLU A 39 -14.78 0.34 5.20
CA GLU A 39 -14.00 -0.88 4.93
C GLU A 39 -12.73 -0.51 4.15
N SER A 40 -11.74 0.01 4.85
CA SER A 40 -10.48 0.53 4.30
C SER A 40 -9.32 0.32 5.27
N ALA A 41 -8.10 0.22 4.75
CA ALA A 41 -6.86 0.19 5.51
C ALA A 41 -5.93 1.39 5.17
N ALA A 42 -6.48 2.45 4.57
CA ALA A 42 -5.74 3.64 4.17
C ALA A 42 -5.41 4.53 5.38
N THR A 43 -4.40 4.15 6.14
CA THR A 43 -4.02 4.83 7.40
C THR A 43 -3.60 6.28 7.18
N SER A 44 -2.95 6.63 6.06
CA SER A 44 -2.54 8.03 5.81
C SER A 44 -3.73 8.95 5.58
N ALA A 45 -4.81 8.43 5.00
CA ALA A 45 -6.03 9.19 4.71
C ALA A 45 -6.98 9.26 5.93
N LEU A 46 -7.10 8.17 6.68
CA LEU A 46 -8.11 8.01 7.74
C LEU A 46 -7.54 8.11 9.16
N GLY A 47 -6.24 7.90 9.30
CA GLY A 47 -5.59 7.78 10.60
C GLY A 47 -5.31 9.12 11.28
N LYS A 48 -5.16 9.04 12.58
CA LYS A 48 -4.73 10.14 13.47
C LYS A 48 -3.48 9.71 14.23
N GLU A 49 -2.80 10.67 14.87
CA GLU A 49 -1.70 10.32 15.78
C GLU A 49 -2.18 9.47 16.94
N GLY A 50 -1.46 8.39 17.19
CA GLY A 50 -1.73 7.51 18.31
C GLY A 50 -0.54 6.63 18.65
N ILE A 51 -0.73 5.70 19.57
CA ILE A 51 0.30 4.76 20.00
C ILE A 51 -0.22 3.34 19.76
N ILE A 52 0.55 2.58 18.98
CA ILE A 52 0.31 1.16 18.77
C ILE A 52 1.64 0.40 18.91
N HIS A 53 1.62 -0.76 19.56
CA HIS A 53 2.82 -1.58 19.80
C HIS A 53 4.01 -0.80 20.41
N GLY A 54 3.70 0.18 21.30
CA GLY A 54 4.71 1.00 21.94
C GLY A 54 5.32 2.10 21.07
N SER A 55 4.83 2.31 19.86
CA SER A 55 5.33 3.31 18.92
C SER A 55 4.29 4.40 18.65
N LYS A 56 4.73 5.66 18.69
CA LYS A 56 3.92 6.80 18.26
C LYS A 56 3.93 6.87 16.73
N THR A 57 2.75 6.80 16.13
CA THR A 57 2.59 6.77 14.67
C THR A 57 1.24 7.35 14.23
N LEU A 58 0.88 7.15 12.96
CA LEU A 58 -0.48 7.29 12.46
C LEU A 58 -1.18 5.96 12.59
N LEU A 59 -2.41 5.98 13.11
CA LEU A 59 -3.24 4.80 13.22
C LEU A 59 -4.74 5.14 13.06
N MET A 60 -5.49 4.18 12.57
CA MET A 60 -6.93 4.27 12.44
C MET A 60 -7.55 4.03 13.81
N GLN A 61 -8.27 5.04 14.32
CA GLN A 61 -8.85 5.01 15.66
C GLN A 61 -10.10 5.87 15.75
N THR A 62 -10.99 5.48 16.63
CA THR A 62 -12.18 6.25 17.02
C THR A 62 -11.78 7.54 17.76
N GLU A 63 -12.77 8.39 18.07
CA GLU A 63 -12.55 9.59 18.88
C GLU A 63 -12.08 9.25 20.30
N ASP A 64 -12.53 8.10 20.83
CA ASP A 64 -12.12 7.60 22.17
C ASP A 64 -10.77 6.86 22.14
N GLY A 65 -10.08 6.84 20.99
CA GLY A 65 -8.76 6.23 20.86
C GLY A 65 -8.75 4.71 20.72
N GLN A 66 -9.91 4.08 20.48
CA GLN A 66 -9.97 2.65 20.17
C GLN A 66 -9.55 2.41 18.73
N ILE A 67 -8.80 1.34 18.49
CA ILE A 67 -8.39 0.96 17.13
C ILE A 67 -9.63 0.64 16.30
N THR A 68 -9.74 1.28 15.14
CA THR A 68 -10.72 0.93 14.12
C THR A 68 -10.19 -0.26 13.33
N GLU A 69 -11.03 -1.26 13.13
CA GLU A 69 -10.67 -2.45 12.35
C GLU A 69 -10.41 -2.04 10.89
N PRO A 70 -9.23 -2.33 10.35
CA PRO A 70 -8.94 -2.07 8.94
C PRO A 70 -9.64 -3.10 8.07
N TYR A 71 -9.65 -2.87 6.76
CA TYR A 71 -10.13 -3.85 5.79
C TYR A 71 -9.34 -3.76 4.49
N SER A 72 -8.84 -4.88 4.02
CA SER A 72 -8.36 -5.12 2.65
C SER A 72 -8.44 -6.61 2.33
N ILE A 73 -8.65 -6.94 1.04
CA ILE A 73 -8.50 -8.30 0.51
C ILE A 73 -7.06 -8.82 0.69
N SER A 74 -6.12 -7.90 0.80
CA SER A 74 -4.70 -8.20 1.05
C SER A 74 -4.43 -8.30 2.54
N ALA A 75 -4.18 -9.51 3.04
CA ALA A 75 -3.90 -9.75 4.44
C ALA A 75 -2.68 -8.97 4.97
N GLY A 76 -1.69 -8.72 4.13
CA GLY A 76 -0.48 -7.97 4.52
C GLY A 76 -0.65 -6.46 4.56
N LEU A 77 -1.72 -5.91 3.97
CA LEU A 77 -2.08 -4.49 4.05
C LEU A 77 -3.25 -4.23 5.00
N ASP A 78 -3.90 -5.27 5.47
CA ASP A 78 -4.98 -5.22 6.46
C ASP A 78 -4.42 -4.93 7.86
N TYR A 79 -3.97 -3.69 8.06
CA TYR A 79 -3.31 -3.24 9.28
C TYR A 79 -3.72 -1.79 9.62
N PRO A 80 -4.10 -1.50 10.88
CA PRO A 80 -4.71 -0.22 11.26
C PRO A 80 -3.73 0.93 11.42
N GLY A 81 -2.47 0.76 11.09
CA GLY A 81 -1.45 1.78 11.30
C GLY A 81 -0.27 1.65 10.34
N VAL A 82 0.62 2.61 10.36
CA VAL A 82 1.89 2.58 9.61
C VAL A 82 3.08 2.63 10.56
N GLY A 83 4.24 2.16 10.11
CA GLY A 83 5.47 2.30 10.90
C GLY A 83 5.83 3.77 11.17
N PRO A 84 6.50 4.11 12.28
CA PRO A 84 6.85 5.49 12.63
C PRO A 84 7.63 6.24 11.54
N MET A 85 8.49 5.53 10.80
CA MET A 85 9.20 6.11 9.66
C MET A 85 8.23 6.59 8.58
N HIS A 86 7.23 5.79 8.23
CA HIS A 86 6.23 6.14 7.22
C HIS A 86 5.35 7.30 7.68
N ALA A 87 4.94 7.33 8.94
CA ALA A 87 4.26 8.48 9.53
C ALA A 87 5.10 9.77 9.42
N HIS A 88 6.41 9.68 9.63
CA HIS A 88 7.32 10.80 9.43
C HIS A 88 7.41 11.22 7.96
N LEU A 89 7.56 10.25 7.04
CA LEU A 89 7.63 10.53 5.60
C LEU A 89 6.36 11.19 5.07
N PHE A 90 5.20 10.76 5.56
CA PHE A 90 3.90 11.37 5.24
C PHE A 90 3.84 12.83 5.73
N ARG A 91 4.12 13.08 7.02
CA ARG A 91 4.05 14.42 7.60
C ARG A 91 5.04 15.41 7.01
N SER A 92 6.25 14.95 6.73
CA SER A 92 7.30 15.75 6.10
C SER A 92 7.10 15.95 4.61
N LYS A 93 6.08 15.31 4.03
CA LYS A 93 5.82 15.28 2.58
C LYS A 93 7.03 14.76 1.79
N ARG A 94 7.85 13.91 2.41
CA ARG A 94 8.97 13.26 1.73
C ARG A 94 8.52 12.12 0.84
N ALA A 95 7.45 11.44 1.22
CA ALA A 95 6.77 10.44 0.40
C ALA A 95 5.35 10.90 0.11
N GLU A 96 4.89 10.64 -1.09
CA GLU A 96 3.49 10.71 -1.49
C GLU A 96 2.80 9.41 -1.06
N PHE A 97 1.60 9.50 -0.50
CA PHE A 97 0.79 8.36 -0.13
C PHE A 97 -0.45 8.32 -0.99
N ILE A 98 -0.71 7.17 -1.60
CA ILE A 98 -1.84 6.94 -2.50
C ILE A 98 -2.59 5.72 -2.00
N SER A 99 -3.90 5.81 -1.96
CA SER A 99 -4.77 4.73 -1.48
C SER A 99 -5.47 4.09 -2.66
N ILE A 100 -5.25 2.80 -2.88
CA ILE A 100 -5.77 2.02 -4.02
C ILE A 100 -6.85 1.05 -3.54
N PRO A 101 -8.04 1.04 -4.17
CA PRO A 101 -9.07 0.04 -3.92
C PRO A 101 -8.62 -1.39 -4.24
N ASP A 102 -9.14 -2.35 -3.48
CA ASP A 102 -8.84 -3.77 -3.66
C ASP A 102 -9.17 -4.27 -5.07
N GLN A 103 -10.24 -3.76 -5.68
CA GLN A 103 -10.60 -4.14 -7.05
C GLN A 103 -9.50 -3.79 -8.06
N GLU A 104 -9.00 -2.58 -8.02
CA GLU A 104 -7.93 -2.12 -8.92
C GLU A 104 -6.65 -2.93 -8.70
N ALA A 105 -6.33 -3.24 -7.45
CA ALA A 105 -5.20 -4.09 -7.13
C ALA A 105 -5.36 -5.50 -7.73
N MET A 106 -6.55 -6.10 -7.62
CA MET A 106 -6.81 -7.42 -8.22
C MET A 106 -6.68 -7.39 -9.73
N ASP A 107 -7.24 -6.39 -10.41
CA ASP A 107 -7.15 -6.22 -11.86
C ASP A 107 -5.69 -6.06 -12.32
N TRP A 108 -4.88 -5.31 -11.56
CA TRP A 108 -3.44 -5.18 -11.84
C TRP A 108 -2.65 -6.45 -11.52
N GLY A 109 -3.05 -7.23 -10.52
CA GLY A 109 -2.47 -8.56 -10.28
C GLY A 109 -2.66 -9.49 -11.48
N LEU A 110 -3.86 -9.48 -12.08
CA LEU A 110 -4.15 -10.22 -13.30
C LEU A 110 -3.36 -9.66 -14.49
N THR A 111 -3.34 -8.36 -14.68
CA THR A 111 -2.62 -7.68 -15.75
C THR A 111 -1.14 -8.03 -15.72
N LEU A 112 -0.48 -7.92 -14.57
CA LEU A 112 0.94 -8.27 -14.43
C LEU A 112 1.20 -9.74 -14.74
N SER A 113 0.28 -10.62 -14.33
CA SER A 113 0.38 -12.05 -14.62
C SER A 113 0.30 -12.34 -16.13
N GLN A 114 -0.57 -11.63 -16.84
CA GLN A 114 -0.77 -11.80 -18.28
C GLN A 114 0.33 -11.18 -19.14
N THR A 115 0.85 -10.03 -18.72
CA THR A 115 1.83 -9.27 -19.52
C THR A 115 3.27 -9.68 -19.23
N GLU A 116 3.59 -9.96 -17.96
CA GLU A 116 4.96 -10.22 -17.53
C GLU A 116 5.19 -11.67 -17.05
N GLY A 117 4.13 -12.47 -16.92
CA GLY A 117 4.21 -13.83 -16.39
C GLY A 117 4.53 -13.89 -14.89
N ILE A 118 4.30 -12.78 -14.17
CA ILE A 118 4.54 -12.66 -12.73
C ILE A 118 3.19 -12.65 -12.01
N ILE A 119 2.94 -13.63 -11.16
CA ILE A 119 1.81 -13.60 -10.23
C ILE A 119 2.28 -12.89 -8.96
N PRO A 120 1.91 -11.64 -8.74
CA PRO A 120 2.34 -10.89 -7.56
C PRO A 120 1.52 -11.30 -6.33
N ALA A 121 2.09 -11.11 -5.15
CA ALA A 121 1.26 -11.02 -3.95
C ALA A 121 0.25 -9.87 -4.08
N ILE A 122 -0.95 -10.01 -3.52
CA ILE A 122 -2.00 -8.99 -3.62
C ILE A 122 -1.52 -7.65 -3.03
N GLU A 123 -0.68 -7.68 -2.00
CA GLU A 123 -0.01 -6.49 -1.47
C GLU A 123 0.75 -5.73 -2.57
N THR A 124 1.52 -6.46 -3.35
CA THR A 124 2.33 -5.91 -4.43
C THR A 124 1.48 -5.39 -5.58
N ALA A 125 0.37 -6.06 -5.88
CA ALA A 125 -0.58 -5.66 -6.91
C ALA A 125 -1.13 -4.25 -6.65
N HIS A 126 -1.40 -3.88 -5.40
CA HIS A 126 -1.76 -2.49 -5.04
C HIS A 126 -0.72 -1.47 -5.52
N ALA A 127 0.57 -1.79 -5.37
CA ALA A 127 1.62 -0.88 -5.81
C ALA A 127 1.63 -0.68 -7.33
N PHE A 128 1.30 -1.71 -8.12
CA PHE A 128 1.24 -1.60 -9.57
C PHE A 128 0.00 -0.83 -10.07
N ALA A 129 -1.10 -0.88 -9.33
CA ALA A 129 -2.33 -0.19 -9.71
C ALA A 129 -2.19 1.35 -9.78
N ILE A 130 -1.14 1.92 -9.22
CA ILE A 130 -0.81 3.35 -9.41
C ILE A 130 -0.63 3.72 -10.89
N LEU A 131 -0.37 2.76 -11.77
CA LEU A 131 -0.18 3.01 -13.20
C LEU A 131 -1.48 3.48 -13.90
N ASP A 132 -2.64 3.21 -13.31
CA ASP A 132 -3.91 3.76 -13.78
C ASP A 132 -4.19 5.15 -13.19
N GLU A 133 -3.71 5.40 -11.97
CA GLU A 133 -3.92 6.67 -11.26
C GLU A 133 -2.95 7.77 -11.70
N ARG A 134 -1.81 7.40 -12.28
CA ARG A 134 -0.74 8.34 -12.57
C ARG A 134 -0.01 8.04 -13.88
N SER A 135 0.15 9.08 -14.68
CA SER A 135 1.04 9.03 -15.84
C SER A 135 2.48 9.39 -15.44
N PHE A 136 3.43 8.66 -15.99
CA PHE A 136 4.86 8.93 -15.84
C PHE A 136 5.44 9.46 -17.14
N ASP A 137 6.47 10.32 -17.06
CA ASP A 137 7.17 10.79 -18.25
C ASP A 137 7.88 9.60 -18.93
N PRO A 138 7.90 9.52 -20.27
CA PRO A 138 8.57 8.43 -21.00
C PRO A 138 10.07 8.25 -20.68
N ASN A 139 10.72 9.27 -20.13
CA ASN A 139 12.12 9.23 -19.71
C ASN A 139 12.30 8.97 -18.21
N GLU A 140 11.21 8.90 -17.44
CA GLU A 140 11.28 8.55 -16.02
C GLU A 140 11.60 7.07 -15.83
N ILE A 141 12.43 6.78 -14.84
CA ILE A 141 12.68 5.41 -14.38
C ILE A 141 11.79 5.19 -13.15
N VAL A 142 10.82 4.29 -13.27
CA VAL A 142 9.92 3.93 -12.18
C VAL A 142 10.32 2.56 -11.62
N LEU A 143 10.77 2.55 -10.38
CA LEU A 143 11.15 1.32 -9.69
C LEU A 143 10.01 0.84 -8.79
N PHE A 144 9.43 -0.30 -9.14
CA PHE A 144 8.42 -0.98 -8.30
C PHE A 144 9.06 -2.05 -7.42
N ASN A 145 8.72 -2.05 -6.13
CA ASN A 145 9.12 -3.12 -5.23
C ASN A 145 8.15 -4.30 -5.35
N CYS A 146 8.48 -5.28 -6.17
CA CYS A 146 7.75 -6.54 -6.22
C CYS A 146 8.11 -7.38 -4.98
N SER A 147 7.55 -7.00 -3.84
CA SER A 147 7.95 -7.45 -2.50
C SER A 147 7.45 -8.84 -2.12
N GLY A 148 6.54 -9.41 -2.89
CA GLY A 148 6.00 -10.73 -2.61
C GLY A 148 5.48 -11.45 -3.85
N ARG A 149 5.52 -12.77 -3.79
CA ARG A 149 4.99 -13.69 -4.81
C ARG A 149 3.56 -14.10 -4.47
N GLY A 150 2.74 -14.32 -5.49
CA GLY A 150 1.29 -14.55 -5.36
C GLY A 150 0.86 -16.00 -5.16
N ASP A 151 1.79 -16.96 -5.05
CA ASP A 151 1.44 -18.36 -4.82
C ASP A 151 0.66 -18.60 -3.51
N LYS A 152 0.86 -17.73 -2.52
CA LYS A 152 0.06 -17.74 -1.28
C LYS A 152 -1.38 -17.22 -1.46
N ASP A 153 -1.63 -16.49 -2.54
CA ASP A 153 -2.89 -15.77 -2.80
C ASP A 153 -3.68 -16.39 -3.96
N LEU A 154 -3.24 -17.55 -4.51
CA LEU A 154 -3.86 -18.17 -5.66
C LEU A 154 -5.34 -18.47 -5.45
N ASP A 155 -5.72 -18.98 -4.29
CA ASP A 155 -7.13 -19.26 -3.98
C ASP A 155 -7.96 -17.96 -4.03
N THR A 156 -7.43 -16.86 -3.51
CA THR A 156 -8.09 -15.56 -3.57
C THR A 156 -8.24 -15.06 -5.01
N TYR A 157 -7.21 -15.20 -5.84
CA TYR A 157 -7.28 -14.85 -7.26
C TYR A 157 -8.31 -15.70 -8.02
N ILE A 158 -8.29 -17.04 -7.79
CA ILE A 158 -9.23 -17.98 -8.43
C ILE A 158 -10.67 -17.63 -8.05
N ASP A 159 -10.94 -17.43 -6.77
CA ASP A 159 -12.28 -17.12 -6.27
C ASP A 159 -12.79 -15.77 -6.77
N TYR A 160 -11.91 -14.76 -6.80
CA TYR A 160 -12.25 -13.41 -7.24
C TYR A 160 -12.60 -13.37 -8.74
N PHE A 161 -11.77 -13.97 -9.58
CA PHE A 161 -11.97 -13.96 -11.03
C PHE A 161 -12.81 -15.14 -11.56
N LYS A 162 -13.19 -16.09 -10.70
CA LYS A 162 -13.96 -17.28 -11.05
C LYS A 162 -13.27 -18.12 -12.13
N LEU A 163 -11.97 -18.33 -11.95
CA LEU A 163 -11.10 -19.10 -12.87
C LEU A 163 -11.29 -20.60 -12.69
#